data_31cd4665840c028b3cd33e47e06f6f32
#
_entry.id   31cd4665840c028b3cd33e47e06f6f32
#
_cell.length_a   1.000
_cell.length_b   1.000
_cell.length_c   1.000
_cell.angle_alpha   90.00
_cell.angle_beta   90.00
_cell.angle_gamma   90.00
#
_symmetry.space_group_name_H-M   'P 1'
#
loop_
_entity.id
_entity.type
_entity.pdbx_description
1 polymer ?
#
loop_
_entity_poly.entity_id
_entity_poly.type
_entity_poly.pdbx_seq_one_letter_code
_entity_poly.pdbx_strand_id
1 'polypeptide(L)'
;HGIQLIPIAAEIFLLLFADDVVLLSHTVTGLQNQLDSLKREADRLYLTVNLEKTNIMVFRKGGHLASSERWTYGNEEVKVVNSYKYLGLVFTTKLSINSALLDICKKGKRGVMEIQKSMRKLNATDLNLFWKMFDTQIEPLLTYAAEIWGLCKDGEQIEKVHTFAMKRFLSIPLHASNNLVYGETGRYPLYIRAHVKSIKYWLKLTSLPFSRICRQAYQMLLLQHESGRLNW
;
A
#
# COMPACT_ATOMS: atom_id res chain seq x y z
N HIS A 1 -17.95 -6.12 -17.47
CA HIS A 1 -18.45 -5.20 -16.45
C HIS A 1 -17.31 -4.86 -15.49
N GLY A 2 -16.66 -3.72 -15.69
CA GLY A 2 -15.65 -3.16 -14.83
C GLY A 2 -16.23 -2.33 -13.68
N ILE A 3 -15.38 -1.62 -12.97
CA ILE A 3 -15.79 -0.69 -11.92
C ILE A 3 -16.10 0.67 -12.53
N GLN A 4 -17.34 1.11 -12.44
CA GLN A 4 -17.78 2.40 -12.91
C GLN A 4 -17.40 3.49 -11.89
N LEU A 5 -16.58 4.46 -12.28
CA LEU A 5 -16.13 5.53 -11.40
C LEU A 5 -17.20 6.58 -11.14
N ILE A 6 -17.93 6.98 -12.17
CA ILE A 6 -19.07 7.92 -12.10
C ILE A 6 -20.08 7.48 -13.15
N PRO A 7 -21.40 7.66 -12.98
CA PRO A 7 -22.42 7.19 -13.92
C PRO A 7 -22.22 7.60 -15.39
N ILE A 8 -21.40 8.60 -15.67
CA ILE A 8 -21.15 9.17 -17.02
C ILE A 8 -19.65 9.09 -17.40
N ALA A 9 -18.77 8.60 -16.52
CA ALA A 9 -17.32 8.56 -16.71
C ALA A 9 -16.81 7.13 -16.98
N ALA A 10 -15.50 7.00 -17.19
CA ALA A 10 -14.85 5.77 -17.59
C ALA A 10 -15.11 4.58 -16.65
N GLU A 11 -15.37 3.41 -17.22
CA GLU A 11 -15.38 2.13 -16.54
C GLU A 11 -13.93 1.63 -16.47
N ILE A 12 -13.44 1.32 -15.25
CA ILE A 12 -12.13 0.72 -15.06
C ILE A 12 -12.30 -0.79 -14.90
N PHE A 13 -11.80 -1.54 -15.82
CA PHE A 13 -11.78 -3.01 -15.78
C PHE A 13 -10.37 -3.60 -15.78
N LEU A 14 -9.34 -2.79 -16.11
CA LEU A 14 -7.97 -3.20 -16.28
C LEU A 14 -7.00 -2.12 -15.78
N LEU A 15 -6.02 -2.52 -14.96
CA LEU A 15 -4.88 -1.69 -14.61
C LEU A 15 -3.60 -2.44 -15.01
N LEU A 16 -2.66 -1.71 -15.61
CA LEU A 16 -1.38 -2.25 -16.07
C LEU A 16 -0.24 -1.50 -15.39
N PHE A 17 0.72 -2.25 -14.87
CA PHE A 17 1.96 -1.70 -14.36
C PHE A 17 3.11 -2.65 -14.70
N ALA A 18 3.92 -2.29 -15.69
CA ALA A 18 4.93 -3.16 -16.29
C ALA A 18 4.30 -4.49 -16.75
N ASP A 19 4.74 -5.60 -16.17
CA ASP A 19 4.22 -6.95 -16.41
C ASP A 19 3.04 -7.34 -15.49
N ASP A 20 2.75 -6.53 -14.47
CA ASP A 20 1.61 -6.77 -13.57
C ASP A 20 0.30 -6.31 -14.21
N VAL A 21 -0.68 -7.21 -14.26
CA VAL A 21 -2.04 -6.98 -14.76
C VAL A 21 -3.03 -7.14 -13.61
N VAL A 22 -3.92 -6.15 -13.43
CA VAL A 22 -5.04 -6.23 -12.48
C VAL A 22 -6.35 -6.12 -13.22
N LEU A 23 -7.20 -7.13 -13.09
CA LEU A 23 -8.58 -7.13 -13.57
C LEU A 23 -9.52 -6.72 -12.44
N LEU A 24 -10.49 -5.87 -12.75
CA LEU A 24 -11.46 -5.35 -11.78
C LEU A 24 -12.88 -5.63 -12.28
N SER A 25 -13.72 -6.21 -11.42
CA SER A 25 -15.14 -6.44 -11.73
C SER A 25 -16.00 -6.37 -10.48
N HIS A 26 -17.26 -5.96 -10.64
CA HIS A 26 -18.29 -5.99 -9.59
C HIS A 26 -19.01 -7.33 -9.50
N THR A 27 -18.91 -8.20 -10.51
CA THR A 27 -19.67 -9.46 -10.59
C THR A 27 -18.77 -10.66 -10.84
N VAL A 28 -19.20 -11.82 -10.36
CA VAL A 28 -18.49 -13.09 -10.57
C VAL A 28 -18.34 -13.40 -12.06
N THR A 29 -19.44 -13.31 -12.80
CA THR A 29 -19.47 -13.55 -14.26
C THR A 29 -18.67 -12.55 -15.04
N GLY A 30 -18.69 -11.27 -14.62
CA GLY A 30 -17.89 -10.23 -15.26
C GLY A 30 -16.39 -10.49 -15.14
N LEU A 31 -15.92 -10.94 -13.97
CA LEU A 31 -14.51 -11.30 -13.79
C LEU A 31 -14.13 -12.54 -14.60
N GLN A 32 -15.01 -13.56 -14.68
CA GLN A 32 -14.76 -14.75 -15.52
C GLN A 32 -14.61 -14.36 -16.99
N ASN A 33 -15.52 -13.53 -17.51
CA ASN A 33 -15.45 -13.05 -18.89
C ASN A 33 -14.14 -12.27 -19.19
N GLN A 34 -13.64 -11.52 -18.21
CA GLN A 34 -12.35 -10.81 -18.33
C GLN A 34 -11.17 -11.80 -18.34
N LEU A 35 -11.19 -12.85 -17.51
CA LEU A 35 -10.18 -13.90 -17.48
C LEU A 35 -10.16 -14.67 -18.81
N ASP A 36 -11.33 -15.00 -19.36
CA ASP A 36 -11.44 -15.69 -20.65
C ASP A 36 -10.93 -14.80 -21.81
N SER A 37 -11.18 -13.49 -21.74
CA SER A 37 -10.67 -12.54 -22.71
C SER A 37 -9.14 -12.39 -22.58
N LEU A 38 -8.62 -12.30 -21.35
CA LEU A 38 -7.19 -12.27 -21.09
C LEU A 38 -6.50 -13.54 -21.64
N LYS A 39 -7.12 -14.71 -21.45
CA LYS A 39 -6.58 -15.99 -21.97
C LYS A 39 -6.48 -15.95 -23.49
N ARG A 40 -7.54 -15.54 -24.20
CA ARG A 40 -7.55 -15.43 -25.67
C ARG A 40 -6.47 -14.47 -26.18
N GLU A 41 -6.31 -13.30 -25.53
CA GLU A 41 -5.29 -12.34 -25.94
C GLU A 41 -3.89 -12.82 -25.64
N ALA A 42 -3.67 -13.45 -24.49
CA ALA A 42 -2.38 -14.04 -24.14
C ALA A 42 -1.99 -15.12 -25.15
N ASP A 43 -2.90 -16.03 -25.51
CA ASP A 43 -2.66 -17.06 -26.52
C ASP A 43 -2.37 -16.44 -27.89
N ARG A 44 -3.10 -15.41 -28.30
CA ARG A 44 -2.88 -14.69 -29.57
C ARG A 44 -1.50 -14.03 -29.65
N LEU A 45 -1.00 -13.54 -28.50
CA LEU A 45 0.30 -12.87 -28.38
C LEU A 45 1.44 -13.82 -27.97
N TYR A 46 1.17 -15.12 -27.86
CA TYR A 46 2.13 -16.12 -27.37
C TYR A 46 2.70 -15.80 -25.98
N LEU A 47 1.88 -15.19 -25.12
CA LEU A 47 2.23 -14.86 -23.74
C LEU A 47 1.71 -15.94 -22.79
N THR A 48 2.49 -16.23 -21.75
CA THR A 48 2.10 -17.16 -20.70
C THR A 48 1.83 -16.41 -19.39
N VAL A 49 0.62 -16.59 -18.83
CA VAL A 49 0.28 -16.07 -17.52
C VAL A 49 0.76 -17.02 -16.44
N ASN A 50 1.49 -16.52 -15.45
CA ASN A 50 1.97 -17.31 -14.32
C ASN A 50 0.86 -17.49 -13.28
N LEU A 51 0.18 -18.64 -13.29
CA LEU A 51 -0.94 -18.94 -12.39
C LEU A 51 -0.53 -19.15 -10.94
N GLU A 52 0.71 -19.52 -10.65
CA GLU A 52 1.20 -19.62 -9.27
C GLU A 52 1.24 -18.26 -8.56
N LYS A 53 1.47 -17.17 -9.34
CA LYS A 53 1.48 -15.80 -8.85
C LYS A 53 0.16 -15.07 -9.04
N THR A 54 -0.73 -15.60 -9.89
CA THR A 54 -2.04 -15.01 -10.18
C THR A 54 -3.02 -15.40 -9.07
N ASN A 55 -3.68 -14.42 -8.47
CA ASN A 55 -4.64 -14.65 -7.39
C ASN A 55 -5.84 -13.75 -7.56
N ILE A 56 -6.97 -14.19 -7.05
CA ILE A 56 -8.21 -13.41 -6.97
C ILE A 56 -8.43 -12.98 -5.53
N MET A 57 -8.82 -11.74 -5.33
CA MET A 57 -9.23 -11.23 -4.03
C MET A 57 -10.61 -10.60 -4.11
N VAL A 58 -11.51 -11.09 -3.27
CA VAL A 58 -12.88 -10.58 -3.20
C VAL A 58 -12.96 -9.60 -2.03
N PHE A 59 -13.19 -8.32 -2.33
CA PHE A 59 -13.35 -7.28 -1.32
C PHE A 59 -14.77 -7.33 -0.73
N ARG A 60 -14.88 -7.48 0.59
CA ARG A 60 -16.14 -7.56 1.31
C ARG A 60 -16.01 -7.14 2.78
N LYS A 61 -17.09 -6.70 3.39
CA LYS A 61 -17.11 -6.33 4.82
C LYS A 61 -17.06 -7.55 5.75
N GLY A 62 -17.41 -8.74 5.27
CA GLY A 62 -17.44 -10.00 6.03
C GLY A 62 -18.12 -11.12 5.23
N GLY A 63 -18.30 -12.28 5.87
CA GLY A 63 -18.90 -13.46 5.26
C GLY A 63 -17.87 -14.41 4.62
N HIS A 64 -18.36 -15.63 4.30
CA HIS A 64 -17.60 -16.65 3.59
C HIS A 64 -17.76 -16.48 2.07
N LEU A 65 -16.85 -17.07 1.30
CA LEU A 65 -16.97 -17.18 -0.15
C LEU A 65 -18.24 -17.98 -0.49
N ALA A 66 -19.03 -17.46 -1.42
CA ALA A 66 -20.15 -18.24 -1.96
C ALA A 66 -19.61 -19.37 -2.86
N SER A 67 -20.38 -20.44 -3.02
CA SER A 67 -20.00 -21.56 -3.89
C SER A 67 -19.79 -21.13 -5.35
N SER A 68 -20.46 -20.06 -5.77
CA SER A 68 -20.34 -19.46 -7.11
C SER A 68 -19.09 -18.57 -7.27
N GLU A 69 -18.39 -18.23 -6.20
CA GLU A 69 -17.19 -17.38 -6.23
C GLU A 69 -15.94 -18.23 -6.49
N ARG A 70 -15.94 -18.90 -7.65
CA ARG A 70 -14.82 -19.67 -8.21
C ARG A 70 -14.58 -19.21 -9.63
N TRP A 71 -13.33 -19.15 -10.01
CA TRP A 71 -12.92 -18.66 -11.34
C TRP A 71 -11.84 -19.55 -11.92
N THR A 72 -11.85 -19.65 -13.23
CA THR A 72 -10.85 -20.43 -13.97
C THR A 72 -10.11 -19.56 -14.98
N TYR A 73 -8.89 -19.91 -15.27
CA TYR A 73 -8.11 -19.39 -16.39
C TYR A 73 -7.83 -20.56 -17.34
N GLY A 74 -8.59 -20.64 -18.42
CA GLY A 74 -8.65 -21.87 -19.22
C GLY A 74 -9.25 -23.03 -18.40
N ASN A 75 -8.49 -24.09 -18.22
CA ASN A 75 -8.92 -25.28 -17.47
C ASN A 75 -8.43 -25.30 -16.00
N GLU A 76 -7.68 -24.27 -15.56
CA GLU A 76 -7.08 -24.24 -14.24
C GLU A 76 -7.84 -23.29 -13.31
N GLU A 77 -8.13 -23.74 -12.07
CA GLU A 77 -8.80 -22.91 -11.07
C GLU A 77 -7.82 -21.85 -10.53
N VAL A 78 -8.24 -20.58 -10.51
CA VAL A 78 -7.45 -19.48 -9.96
C VAL A 78 -7.69 -19.37 -8.47
N LYS A 79 -6.61 -19.33 -7.69
CA LYS A 79 -6.67 -19.29 -6.23
C LYS A 79 -7.30 -18.00 -5.72
N VAL A 80 -8.27 -18.12 -4.80
CA VAL A 80 -8.84 -16.99 -4.07
C VAL A 80 -8.11 -16.81 -2.75
N VAL A 81 -7.65 -15.58 -2.48
CA VAL A 81 -6.84 -15.24 -1.30
C VAL A 81 -7.47 -14.12 -0.47
N ASN A 82 -7.20 -14.13 0.84
CA ASN A 82 -7.67 -13.10 1.76
C ASN A 82 -6.71 -11.90 1.90
N SER A 83 -5.48 -12.08 1.45
CA SER A 83 -4.47 -11.02 1.40
C SER A 83 -3.56 -11.22 0.21
N TYR A 84 -3.16 -10.13 -0.41
CA TYR A 84 -2.25 -10.14 -1.55
C TYR A 84 -1.33 -8.91 -1.50
N LYS A 85 -0.07 -9.11 -1.87
CA LYS A 85 0.90 -8.02 -1.96
C LYS A 85 0.97 -7.51 -3.39
N TYR A 86 0.45 -6.30 -3.62
CA TYR A 86 0.48 -5.64 -4.92
C TYR A 86 1.27 -4.33 -4.83
N LEU A 87 2.21 -4.12 -5.76
CA LEU A 87 3.11 -2.96 -5.80
C LEU A 87 3.74 -2.62 -4.44
N GLY A 88 4.15 -3.65 -3.70
CA GLY A 88 4.82 -3.47 -2.40
C GLY A 88 3.91 -3.31 -1.19
N LEU A 89 2.60 -3.05 -1.38
CA LEU A 89 1.60 -2.95 -0.31
C LEU A 89 0.83 -4.26 -0.13
N VAL A 90 0.49 -4.57 1.10
CA VAL A 90 -0.36 -5.72 1.45
C VAL A 90 -1.82 -5.25 1.47
N PHE A 91 -2.60 -5.76 0.53
CA PHE A 91 -4.05 -5.60 0.51
C PHE A 91 -4.72 -6.75 1.24
N THR A 92 -5.84 -6.47 1.88
CA THR A 92 -6.70 -7.47 2.52
C THR A 92 -8.13 -7.32 2.02
N THR A 93 -8.93 -8.37 2.13
CA THR A 93 -10.35 -8.36 1.71
C THR A 93 -11.18 -7.25 2.37
N LYS A 94 -10.75 -6.75 3.52
CA LYS A 94 -11.39 -5.64 4.27
C LYS A 94 -10.81 -4.26 3.93
N LEU A 95 -9.84 -4.16 3.02
CA LEU A 95 -9.09 -2.93 2.68
C LEU A 95 -8.45 -2.24 3.91
N SER A 96 -8.09 -3.02 4.94
CA SER A 96 -7.42 -2.48 6.12
C SER A 96 -5.98 -2.08 5.80
N ILE A 97 -5.66 -0.81 5.97
CA ILE A 97 -4.29 -0.30 5.79
C ILE A 97 -3.33 -0.81 6.89
N ASN A 98 -3.87 -1.22 8.03
CA ASN A 98 -3.08 -1.67 9.18
C ASN A 98 -2.14 -2.84 8.82
N SER A 99 -2.60 -3.80 8.02
CA SER A 99 -1.77 -4.93 7.57
C SER A 99 -0.58 -4.48 6.72
N ALA A 100 -0.77 -3.49 5.85
CA ALA A 100 0.30 -2.91 5.05
C ALA A 100 1.31 -2.17 5.94
N LEU A 101 0.83 -1.37 6.89
CA LEU A 101 1.69 -0.62 7.83
C LEU A 101 2.49 -1.55 8.74
N LEU A 102 1.89 -2.65 9.22
CA LEU A 102 2.61 -3.65 10.00
C LEU A 102 3.76 -4.30 9.21
N ASP A 103 3.54 -4.64 7.92
CA ASP A 103 4.60 -5.17 7.05
C ASP A 103 5.72 -4.14 6.85
N ILE A 104 5.36 -2.88 6.55
CA ILE A 104 6.29 -1.76 6.41
C ILE A 104 7.10 -1.55 7.70
N CYS A 105 6.44 -1.49 8.86
CA CYS A 105 7.11 -1.31 10.15
C CYS A 105 8.04 -2.47 10.51
N LYS A 106 7.65 -3.71 10.20
CA LYS A 106 8.49 -4.90 10.41
C LYS A 106 9.77 -4.83 9.56
N LYS A 107 9.66 -4.42 8.30
CA LYS A 107 10.81 -4.21 7.42
C LYS A 107 11.68 -3.06 7.88
N GLY A 108 11.06 -1.93 8.28
CA GLY A 108 11.77 -0.78 8.82
C GLY A 108 12.61 -1.12 10.05
N LYS A 109 12.05 -1.87 11.02
CA LYS A 109 12.80 -2.34 12.19
C LYS A 109 14.00 -3.21 11.83
N ARG A 110 13.84 -4.14 10.88
CA ARG A 110 14.95 -4.95 10.38
C ARG A 110 16.04 -4.08 9.76
N GLY A 111 15.65 -3.10 8.91
CA GLY A 111 16.59 -2.16 8.31
C GLY A 111 17.37 -1.35 9.35
N VAL A 112 16.72 -0.86 10.41
CA VAL A 112 17.41 -0.17 11.52
C VAL A 112 18.46 -1.09 12.17
N MET A 113 18.15 -2.35 12.38
CA MET A 113 19.10 -3.30 12.96
C MET A 113 20.29 -3.57 12.03
N GLU A 114 20.09 -3.63 10.71
CA GLU A 114 21.16 -3.78 9.74
C GLU A 114 22.06 -2.53 9.67
N ILE A 115 21.48 -1.33 9.75
CA ILE A 115 22.27 -0.09 9.87
C ILE A 115 23.17 -0.15 11.11
N GLN A 116 22.61 -0.50 12.26
CA GLN A 116 23.41 -0.61 13.50
C GLN A 116 24.53 -1.64 13.41
N LYS A 117 24.24 -2.80 12.80
CA LYS A 117 25.23 -3.83 12.57
C LYS A 117 26.37 -3.34 11.67
N SER A 118 26.05 -2.61 10.62
CA SER A 118 27.02 -2.02 9.70
C SER A 118 27.88 -0.97 10.41
N MET A 119 27.26 -0.08 11.19
CA MET A 119 27.99 0.93 11.96
C MET A 119 28.95 0.31 12.98
N ARG A 120 28.52 -0.75 13.69
CA ARG A 120 29.43 -1.48 14.64
C ARG A 120 30.62 -2.11 13.92
N LYS A 121 30.41 -2.71 12.74
CA LYS A 121 31.51 -3.28 11.94
C LYS A 121 32.54 -2.23 11.51
N LEU A 122 32.08 -1.01 11.27
CA LEU A 122 32.92 0.12 10.85
C LEU A 122 33.47 0.92 12.05
N ASN A 123 33.15 0.53 13.29
CA ASN A 123 33.44 1.30 14.51
C ASN A 123 32.93 2.76 14.40
N ALA A 124 31.85 2.97 13.64
CA ALA A 124 31.27 4.30 13.40
C ALA A 124 30.26 4.63 14.52
N THR A 125 30.46 5.76 15.18
CA THR A 125 29.59 6.28 16.25
C THR A 125 28.93 7.61 15.88
N ASP A 126 29.14 8.09 14.66
CA ASP A 126 28.63 9.37 14.18
C ASP A 126 27.12 9.34 14.01
N LEU A 127 26.43 10.23 14.73
CA LEU A 127 24.98 10.41 14.69
C LEU A 127 24.51 10.88 13.29
N ASN A 128 25.27 11.77 12.64
CA ASN A 128 24.91 12.28 11.32
C ASN A 128 24.96 11.17 10.27
N LEU A 129 25.96 10.29 10.35
CA LEU A 129 26.03 9.13 9.47
C LEU A 129 24.84 8.19 9.69
N PHE A 130 24.46 7.91 10.93
CA PHE A 130 23.30 7.10 11.26
C PHE A 130 22.03 7.68 10.63
N TRP A 131 21.80 8.98 10.82
CA TRP A 131 20.62 9.65 10.27
C TRP A 131 20.63 9.70 8.75
N LYS A 132 21.78 9.92 8.14
CA LYS A 132 21.88 9.86 6.68
C LYS A 132 21.48 8.48 6.15
N MET A 133 21.91 7.41 6.80
CA MET A 133 21.52 6.04 6.43
C MET A 133 20.03 5.80 6.68
N PHE A 134 19.50 6.25 7.82
CA PHE A 134 18.09 6.14 8.15
C PHE A 134 17.22 6.90 7.12
N ASP A 135 17.53 8.15 6.84
CA ASP A 135 16.75 9.01 5.95
C ASP A 135 16.81 8.54 4.48
N THR A 136 17.89 7.87 4.08
CA THR A 136 18.02 7.35 2.71
C THR A 136 17.46 5.95 2.51
N GLN A 137 17.46 5.11 3.53
CA GLN A 137 17.07 3.69 3.39
C GLN A 137 15.77 3.34 4.12
N ILE A 138 15.55 3.87 5.32
CA ILE A 138 14.44 3.47 6.18
C ILE A 138 13.25 4.41 6.04
N GLU A 139 13.47 5.71 6.04
CA GLU A 139 12.39 6.68 5.92
C GLU A 139 11.58 6.51 4.62
N PRO A 140 12.18 6.35 3.42
CA PRO A 140 11.42 6.11 2.19
C PRO A 140 10.58 4.83 2.25
N LEU A 141 11.10 3.78 2.91
CA LEU A 141 10.38 2.55 3.15
C LEU A 141 9.18 2.78 4.10
N LEU A 142 9.40 3.46 5.23
CA LEU A 142 8.36 3.73 6.22
C LEU A 142 7.27 4.66 5.69
N THR A 143 7.62 5.58 4.80
CA THR A 143 6.68 6.52 4.17
C THR A 143 6.23 6.10 2.78
N TYR A 144 6.43 4.82 2.41
CA TYR A 144 5.98 4.28 1.13
C TYR A 144 4.46 4.33 1.03
N ALA A 145 3.95 4.85 -0.09
CA ALA A 145 2.52 5.09 -0.33
C ALA A 145 1.80 5.94 0.75
N ALA A 146 2.55 6.76 1.49
CA ALA A 146 1.97 7.67 2.49
C ALA A 146 1.01 8.68 1.87
N GLU A 147 1.08 8.88 0.57
CA GLU A 147 0.11 9.64 -0.21
C GLU A 147 -1.34 9.17 0.02
N ILE A 148 -1.52 7.86 0.29
CA ILE A 148 -2.84 7.24 0.48
C ILE A 148 -3.22 7.17 1.95
N TRP A 149 -2.28 6.77 2.81
CA TRP A 149 -2.57 6.46 4.22
C TRP A 149 -2.03 7.48 5.23
N GLY A 150 -1.24 8.44 4.80
CA GLY A 150 -0.50 9.32 5.71
C GLY A 150 -1.38 10.17 6.63
N LEU A 151 -2.66 10.39 6.31
CA LEU A 151 -3.65 11.04 7.19
C LEU A 151 -4.49 10.05 7.99
N CYS A 152 -4.33 8.74 7.78
CA CYS A 152 -5.02 7.74 8.57
C CYS A 152 -4.44 7.66 9.98
N LYS A 153 -5.30 7.44 10.97
CA LYS A 153 -4.89 7.28 12.38
C LYS A 153 -3.85 6.17 12.58
N ASP A 154 -3.94 5.08 11.82
CA ASP A 154 -2.98 3.97 11.88
C ASP A 154 -1.57 4.37 11.38
N GLY A 155 -1.44 5.48 10.65
CA GLY A 155 -0.16 6.00 10.15
C GLY A 155 0.85 6.33 11.25
N GLU A 156 0.40 6.58 12.47
CA GLU A 156 1.27 6.80 13.63
C GLU A 156 2.14 5.57 13.99
N GLN A 157 1.82 4.39 13.45
CA GLN A 157 2.61 3.18 13.72
C GLN A 157 4.06 3.29 13.23
N ILE A 158 4.32 4.06 12.17
CA ILE A 158 5.69 4.28 11.67
C ILE A 158 6.56 4.98 12.72
N GLU A 159 5.94 5.78 13.60
CA GLU A 159 6.64 6.48 14.67
C GLU A 159 7.28 5.53 15.69
N LYS A 160 6.67 4.36 15.91
CA LYS A 160 7.23 3.31 16.76
C LYS A 160 8.56 2.77 16.21
N VAL A 161 8.76 2.80 14.88
CA VAL A 161 10.03 2.42 14.25
C VAL A 161 11.05 3.56 14.35
N HIS A 162 10.60 4.79 14.18
CA HIS A 162 11.44 5.97 14.29
C HIS A 162 11.99 6.13 15.71
N THR A 163 11.12 6.09 16.71
CA THR A 163 11.55 6.15 18.12
C THR A 163 12.40 4.92 18.54
N PHE A 164 12.10 3.74 17.99
CA PHE A 164 12.95 2.57 18.17
C PHE A 164 14.37 2.82 17.62
N ALA A 165 14.50 3.41 16.42
CA ALA A 165 15.79 3.72 15.82
C ALA A 165 16.59 4.69 16.70
N MET A 166 15.94 5.78 17.18
CA MET A 166 16.57 6.76 18.07
C MET A 166 17.05 6.14 19.38
N LYS A 167 16.18 5.39 20.07
CA LYS A 167 16.51 4.74 21.35
C LYS A 167 17.64 3.73 21.21
N ARG A 168 17.64 3.00 20.10
CA ARG A 168 18.71 2.03 19.80
C ARG A 168 20.05 2.71 19.52
N PHE A 169 20.04 3.83 18.80
CA PHE A 169 21.26 4.60 18.53
C PHE A 169 21.82 5.19 19.83
N LEU A 170 20.98 5.83 20.64
CA LEU A 170 21.38 6.46 21.90
C LEU A 170 21.71 5.42 23.00
N SER A 171 21.52 4.12 22.73
CA SER A 171 21.73 3.03 23.70
C SER A 171 20.92 3.19 25.00
N ILE A 172 19.73 3.81 24.89
CA ILE A 172 18.81 3.98 26.02
C ILE A 172 17.71 2.92 26.03
N PRO A 173 17.09 2.63 27.19
CA PRO A 173 16.02 1.65 27.30
C PRO A 173 14.82 1.97 26.40
N LEU A 174 14.18 0.94 25.85
CA LEU A 174 13.02 1.12 24.95
C LEU A 174 11.80 1.77 25.62
N HIS A 175 11.70 1.67 26.96
CA HIS A 175 10.65 2.31 27.76
C HIS A 175 10.93 3.79 28.09
N ALA A 176 12.11 4.32 27.76
CA ALA A 176 12.42 5.74 27.96
C ALA A 176 11.41 6.65 27.23
N SER A 177 11.17 7.85 27.75
CA SER A 177 10.25 8.80 27.18
C SER A 177 10.59 9.15 25.73
N ASN A 178 9.60 9.16 24.83
CA ASN A 178 9.79 9.58 23.45
C ASN A 178 10.16 11.08 23.36
N ASN A 179 9.62 11.93 24.26
CA ASN A 179 9.92 13.37 24.25
C ASN A 179 11.40 13.63 24.54
N LEU A 180 11.99 12.88 25.46
CA LEU A 180 13.43 12.94 25.72
C LEU A 180 14.21 12.60 24.45
N VAL A 181 13.83 11.53 23.77
CA VAL A 181 14.52 11.05 22.58
C VAL A 181 14.46 12.06 21.42
N TYR A 182 13.33 12.71 21.24
CA TYR A 182 13.19 13.81 20.25
C TYR A 182 14.06 15.00 20.60
N GLY A 183 14.09 15.41 21.90
CA GLY A 183 14.94 16.49 22.38
C GLY A 183 16.42 16.23 22.12
N GLU A 184 16.91 15.03 22.47
CA GLU A 184 18.33 14.65 22.32
C GLU A 184 18.75 14.50 20.85
N THR A 185 17.84 14.06 19.97
CA THR A 185 18.18 13.83 18.56
C THR A 185 17.87 15.02 17.65
N GLY A 186 17.13 16.01 18.13
CA GLY A 186 16.65 17.15 17.32
C GLY A 186 15.71 16.74 16.17
N ARG A 187 15.12 15.54 16.25
CA ARG A 187 14.25 15.00 15.17
C ARG A 187 12.79 15.36 15.41
N TYR A 188 12.07 15.61 14.35
CA TYR A 188 10.62 15.73 14.38
C TYR A 188 9.94 14.39 14.16
N PRO A 189 8.70 14.21 14.64
CA PRO A 189 7.94 12.99 14.39
C PRO A 189 7.81 12.68 12.89
N LEU A 190 8.05 11.42 12.53
CA LEU A 190 8.08 10.98 11.14
C LEU A 190 6.70 11.03 10.48
N TYR A 191 5.62 10.86 11.26
CA TYR A 191 4.25 10.94 10.74
C TYR A 191 3.94 12.31 10.10
N ILE A 192 4.62 13.40 10.52
CA ILE A 192 4.47 14.72 9.89
C ILE A 192 4.85 14.64 8.41
N ARG A 193 5.92 13.92 8.06
CA ARG A 193 6.33 13.72 6.66
C ARG A 193 5.30 12.91 5.87
N ALA A 194 4.67 11.91 6.51
CA ALA A 194 3.58 11.15 5.90
C ALA A 194 2.36 12.07 5.61
N HIS A 195 1.99 12.92 6.56
CA HIS A 195 0.93 13.92 6.38
C HIS A 195 1.24 14.87 5.21
N VAL A 196 2.47 15.39 5.16
CA VAL A 196 2.89 16.29 4.06
C VAL A 196 2.79 15.59 2.70
N LYS A 197 3.15 14.31 2.60
CA LYS A 197 3.00 13.53 1.36
C LYS A 197 1.53 13.40 0.94
N SER A 198 0.63 13.06 1.88
CA SER A 198 -0.81 12.98 1.61
C SER A 198 -1.37 14.33 1.13
N ILE A 199 -1.04 15.43 1.83
CA ILE A 199 -1.52 16.76 1.48
C ILE A 199 -1.01 17.18 0.09
N LYS A 200 0.27 16.97 -0.20
CA LYS A 200 0.85 17.25 -1.52
C LYS A 200 0.16 16.44 -2.62
N TYR A 201 -0.13 15.17 -2.36
CA TYR A 201 -0.83 14.33 -3.32
C TYR A 201 -2.29 14.80 -3.52
N TRP A 202 -2.98 15.16 -2.45
CA TRP A 202 -4.32 15.73 -2.54
C TRP A 202 -4.34 17.03 -3.38
N LEU A 203 -3.43 17.95 -3.14
CA LEU A 203 -3.28 19.17 -3.95
C LEU A 203 -3.02 18.83 -5.42
N LYS A 204 -2.16 17.83 -5.69
CA LYS A 204 -1.94 17.34 -7.05
C LYS A 204 -3.21 16.78 -7.66
N LEU A 205 -3.95 15.92 -6.93
CA LEU A 205 -5.22 15.35 -7.43
C LEU A 205 -6.24 16.43 -7.78
N THR A 206 -6.37 17.46 -6.94
CA THR A 206 -7.33 18.56 -7.16
C THR A 206 -6.96 19.44 -8.35
N SER A 207 -5.68 19.54 -8.70
CA SER A 207 -5.19 20.31 -9.85
C SER A 207 -5.22 19.55 -11.18
N LEU A 208 -5.40 18.21 -11.15
CA LEU A 208 -5.43 17.41 -12.38
C LEU A 208 -6.68 17.68 -13.22
N PRO A 209 -6.57 17.61 -14.56
CA PRO A 209 -7.73 17.63 -15.45
C PRO A 209 -8.71 16.49 -15.14
N PHE A 210 -10.01 16.73 -15.32
CA PHE A 210 -11.04 15.72 -15.05
C PHE A 210 -10.92 14.45 -15.92
N SER A 211 -10.24 14.53 -17.05
CA SER A 211 -9.95 13.38 -17.91
C SER A 211 -9.02 12.33 -17.26
N ARG A 212 -8.31 12.69 -16.20
CA ARG A 212 -7.41 11.75 -15.50
C ARG A 212 -8.18 10.83 -14.56
N ILE A 213 -7.96 9.52 -14.68
CA ILE A 213 -8.64 8.47 -13.91
C ILE A 213 -8.54 8.71 -12.40
N CYS A 214 -7.34 9.08 -11.89
CA CYS A 214 -7.15 9.36 -10.47
C CYS A 214 -7.98 10.56 -9.98
N ARG A 215 -8.21 11.59 -10.82
CA ARG A 215 -9.10 12.71 -10.50
C ARG A 215 -10.56 12.26 -10.44
N GLN A 216 -10.99 11.42 -11.40
CA GLN A 216 -12.34 10.85 -11.42
C GLN A 216 -12.59 9.95 -10.20
N ALA A 217 -11.61 9.08 -9.84
CA ALA A 217 -11.69 8.25 -8.64
C ALA A 217 -11.83 9.10 -7.36
N TYR A 218 -11.04 10.17 -7.24
CA TYR A 218 -11.15 11.10 -6.12
C TYR A 218 -12.55 11.76 -6.07
N GLN A 219 -13.08 12.22 -7.19
CA GLN A 219 -14.42 12.83 -7.26
C GLN A 219 -15.51 11.83 -6.86
N MET A 220 -15.40 10.57 -7.29
CA MET A 220 -16.31 9.50 -6.87
C MET A 220 -16.29 9.30 -5.35
N LEU A 221 -15.10 9.28 -4.73
CA LEU A 221 -14.95 9.14 -3.29
C LEU A 221 -15.59 10.32 -2.55
N LEU A 222 -15.43 11.55 -3.05
CA LEU A 222 -16.10 12.73 -2.47
C LEU A 222 -17.62 12.58 -2.50
N LEU A 223 -18.20 12.23 -3.65
CA LEU A 223 -19.65 12.04 -3.80
C LEU A 223 -20.18 10.93 -2.87
N GLN A 224 -19.43 9.85 -2.71
CA GLN A 224 -19.79 8.76 -1.79
C GLN A 224 -19.73 9.21 -0.33
N HIS A 225 -18.73 10.01 0.03
CA HIS A 225 -18.62 10.60 1.37
C HIS A 225 -19.80 11.55 1.66
N GLU A 226 -20.11 12.47 0.75
CA GLU A 226 -21.23 13.40 0.87
C GLU A 226 -22.59 12.69 0.97
N SER A 227 -22.74 11.54 0.30
CA SER A 227 -23.94 10.69 0.39
C SER A 227 -23.98 9.79 1.64
N GLY A 228 -23.01 9.90 2.56
CA GLY A 228 -22.91 9.09 3.78
C GLY A 228 -22.58 7.61 3.54
N ARG A 229 -22.15 7.23 2.33
CA ARG A 229 -21.86 5.84 1.96
C ARG A 229 -20.43 5.41 2.24
N LEU A 230 -19.53 6.35 2.49
CA LEU A 230 -18.12 6.10 2.77
C LEU A 230 -17.71 6.73 4.08
N ASN A 231 -17.17 5.92 4.98
CA ASN A 231 -16.41 6.40 6.14
C ASN A 231 -14.92 6.20 5.84
N TRP A 232 -14.28 7.27 5.56
CA TRP A 232 -12.80 7.36 5.47
C TRP A 232 -12.26 7.86 6.79
#